data_96b68a15c1aacebdd473048506ddde7b
#
_entry.id   96b68a15c1aacebdd473048506ddde7b
#
_cell.length_a   1.000
_cell.length_b   1.000
_cell.length_c   1.000
_cell.angle_alpha   90.00
_cell.angle_beta   90.00
_cell.angle_gamma   90.00
#
_symmetry.space_group_name_H-M   'P 1'
#
loop_
_entity.id
_entity.type
_entity.pdbx_description
1 polymer ?
#
loop_
_entity_poly.entity_id
_entity_poly.type
_entity_poly.pdbx_seq_one_letter_code
_entity_poly.pdbx_strand_id
1 'polypeptide(L)'
;MLSSIIVVKRRSHPVLKPLHPGPKLATTTLARLKRNALVIASVLVAPLVSPATGHAITADEVLIVVNDRSAISQQIGERYRTVRGVPPSQIVRIHTEATEEIDRSTFGAEIAQPIAAHLLNHRLQDRILVIVLTKGVPLKIRGTEGRQGTQASVDSELTLLYRVLVQGAADAEGRVANPYFRPGLPAPFTRATSDIYLVTRLDGYTLEDVLELIERAGKPVKRGKVILEGKSAHFWSGSAPGNTWLKEASRRLENSGLQVVLTGSGGGVNGEKEVIGYAGWGSNDPATKTRSPGFQWVPGAIASWFVSTSARTFTRPPAGWNIGPFGDPKTYHATSPQSLIGDLIAEGVTGVVGFVYEPFLDGTARPEVLFPAYRAGFTLAESFYMALPHLSWQAVVIGDPLTAPFGPVADRPAPVSRIPFFLARRVRVLESMESTPEMVRMLAVTYAEQAIDKAERKYLDEALALAKRATTLRPHEPLVLYALGTVHEARGEHAQAEETFRRLIRLDPKSPYAQQAARRLKHASN
;
A
#
# COMPACT_ATOMS: atom_id res chain seq x y z
N MET A 1 49.69 -24.10 9.72
CA MET A 1 50.84 -23.18 9.80
C MET A 1 50.32 -21.76 9.92
N LEU A 2 50.71 -21.16 11.03
CA LEU A 2 50.76 -19.74 11.35
C LEU A 2 49.51 -18.86 11.31
N SER A 3 49.06 -18.70 12.54
CA SER A 3 48.27 -17.58 13.09
C SER A 3 48.89 -16.22 12.84
N SER A 4 48.08 -15.18 12.70
CA SER A 4 48.47 -13.82 13.03
C SER A 4 47.32 -13.10 13.72
N ILE A 5 47.49 -12.94 15.03
CA ILE A 5 46.66 -12.14 15.94
C ILE A 5 47.07 -10.67 15.78
N ILE A 6 46.11 -9.79 15.53
CA ILE A 6 46.33 -8.34 15.66
C ILE A 6 45.63 -7.85 16.92
N VAL A 7 46.45 -7.43 17.89
CA VAL A 7 46.06 -6.75 19.13
C VAL A 7 45.92 -5.25 18.86
N VAL A 8 44.74 -4.68 19.07
CA VAL A 8 44.54 -3.22 19.07
C VAL A 8 44.49 -2.72 20.50
N LYS A 9 45.51 -1.90 20.85
CA LYS A 9 45.65 -1.17 22.12
C LYS A 9 44.57 -0.12 22.29
N ARG A 10 43.85 -0.18 23.40
CA ARG A 10 43.01 0.91 23.91
C ARG A 10 43.88 2.07 24.40
N ARG A 11 43.60 3.29 23.95
CA ARG A 11 44.07 4.55 24.57
C ARG A 11 43.02 5.09 25.49
N SER A 12 43.44 5.31 26.74
CA SER A 12 42.70 5.94 27.82
C SER A 12 42.63 7.46 27.65
N HIS A 13 41.47 8.06 27.86
CA HIS A 13 41.30 9.50 27.97
C HIS A 13 41.29 9.95 29.44
N PRO A 14 41.83 11.13 29.76
CA PRO A 14 41.92 11.60 31.16
C PRO A 14 40.65 12.27 31.67
N VAL A 15 40.45 12.09 32.95
CA VAL A 15 39.36 12.61 33.78
C VAL A 15 39.62 14.10 34.07
N LEU A 16 38.61 14.97 33.87
CA LEU A 16 38.61 16.37 34.38
C LEU A 16 37.76 16.48 35.64
N LYS A 17 38.34 17.05 36.68
CA LYS A 17 37.76 17.35 38.01
C LYS A 17 36.86 18.58 37.97
N PRO A 18 35.89 18.69 38.92
CA PRO A 18 34.97 19.82 39.01
C PRO A 18 35.57 21.01 39.78
N LEU A 19 35.21 22.24 39.39
CA LEU A 19 35.53 23.48 40.08
C LEU A 19 34.31 23.97 40.88
N HIS A 20 34.60 24.44 42.11
CA HIS A 20 33.70 24.91 43.17
C HIS A 20 33.21 26.35 42.95
N PRO A 21 32.15 26.80 43.66
CA PRO A 21 31.41 28.04 43.43
C PRO A 21 31.80 29.21 44.38
N GLY A 22 31.46 30.43 43.96
CA GLY A 22 31.31 31.59 44.83
C GLY A 22 31.39 32.92 44.10
N PRO A 23 30.97 34.04 44.68
CA PRO A 23 30.01 34.26 45.76
C PRO A 23 28.87 35.27 45.43
N LYS A 24 27.91 35.39 46.34
CA LYS A 24 26.77 36.31 46.39
C LYS A 24 27.19 37.76 46.65
N LEU A 25 26.46 38.76 46.11
CA LEU A 25 26.24 40.09 46.63
C LEU A 25 24.96 40.64 46.00
N ALA A 26 23.92 40.83 46.79
CA ALA A 26 23.46 41.90 47.60
C ALA A 26 22.57 42.94 46.87
N THR A 27 21.35 42.97 47.33
CA THR A 27 20.24 43.92 47.25
C THR A 27 20.60 45.41 47.26
N THR A 28 19.86 46.27 46.52
CA THR A 28 19.27 47.55 46.98
C THR A 28 18.20 48.08 45.98
N THR A 29 16.97 48.20 46.44
CA THR A 29 16.04 49.34 46.66
C THR A 29 15.60 50.24 45.48
N LEU A 30 14.30 50.20 45.24
CA LEU A 30 13.30 51.20 44.83
C LEU A 30 13.71 52.50 44.14
N ALA A 31 13.04 52.80 43.05
CA ALA A 31 12.33 54.07 42.85
C ALA A 31 11.25 53.99 41.74
N ARG A 32 10.10 54.55 42.04
CA ARG A 32 8.91 54.67 41.19
C ARG A 32 9.16 55.57 39.97
N LEU A 33 8.63 55.18 38.80
CA LEU A 33 8.13 56.14 37.82
C LEU A 33 7.02 55.48 36.99
N LYS A 34 5.80 55.97 37.20
CA LYS A 34 4.64 55.68 36.30
C LYS A 34 4.89 56.33 34.96
N ARG A 35 4.82 55.55 33.88
CA ARG A 35 4.52 56.08 32.55
C ARG A 35 3.75 55.02 31.77
N ASN A 36 2.56 55.41 31.32
CA ASN A 36 1.66 54.62 30.49
C ASN A 36 2.38 54.13 29.24
N ALA A 37 2.60 52.84 29.15
CA ALA A 37 2.94 52.17 27.90
C ALA A 37 1.75 51.28 27.52
N LEU A 38 1.09 51.68 26.44
CA LEU A 38 0.07 50.94 25.74
C LEU A 38 0.73 49.63 25.24
N VAL A 39 0.46 48.53 25.92
CA VAL A 39 0.91 47.19 25.44
C VAL A 39 -0.03 46.80 24.34
N ILE A 40 0.37 47.02 23.09
CA ILE A 40 -0.20 46.32 21.93
C ILE A 40 0.22 44.86 22.06
N ALA A 41 -0.68 44.05 22.59
CA ALA A 41 -0.55 42.60 22.54
C ALA A 41 -0.69 42.17 21.06
N SER A 42 0.43 42.07 20.35
CA SER A 42 0.51 41.36 19.11
C SER A 42 0.24 39.89 19.40
N VAL A 43 -1.03 39.50 19.32
CA VAL A 43 -1.41 38.07 19.24
C VAL A 43 -0.78 37.54 17.98
N LEU A 44 0.38 36.91 18.10
CA LEU A 44 0.89 35.99 17.11
C LEU A 44 -0.13 34.86 17.00
N VAL A 45 -1.09 35.02 16.08
CA VAL A 45 -1.88 33.91 15.57
C VAL A 45 -0.90 33.08 14.75
N ALA A 46 -0.17 32.19 15.44
CA ALA A 46 0.43 31.07 14.74
C ALA A 46 -0.71 30.40 13.99
N PRO A 47 -0.59 30.17 12.66
CA PRO A 47 -1.58 29.37 12.00
C PRO A 47 -1.58 28.03 12.73
N LEU A 48 -2.71 27.72 13.37
CA LEU A 48 -3.03 26.37 13.77
C LEU A 48 -3.01 25.55 12.46
N VAL A 49 -1.85 24.99 12.16
CA VAL A 49 -1.77 23.87 11.23
C VAL A 49 -2.56 22.78 11.92
N SER A 50 -3.85 22.73 11.63
CA SER A 50 -4.66 21.59 12.00
C SER A 50 -3.90 20.37 11.49
N PRO A 51 -3.58 19.39 12.34
CA PRO A 51 -3.02 18.15 11.84
C PRO A 51 -4.00 17.64 10.79
N ALA A 52 -3.54 17.55 9.57
CA ALA A 52 -4.37 17.08 8.48
C ALA A 52 -4.81 15.66 8.86
N THR A 53 -6.09 15.51 9.11
CA THR A 53 -6.73 14.25 9.47
C THR A 53 -6.41 13.22 8.41
N GLY A 54 -5.82 12.11 8.81
CA GLY A 54 -5.38 11.06 7.92
C GLY A 54 -6.54 10.48 7.13
N HIS A 55 -6.34 10.39 5.83
CA HIS A 55 -7.31 9.93 4.86
C HIS A 55 -7.27 8.40 4.78
N ALA A 56 -8.39 7.71 4.99
CA ALA A 56 -8.52 6.30 4.65
C ALA A 56 -8.56 6.15 3.12
N ILE A 57 -8.00 5.07 2.59
CA ILE A 57 -8.12 4.76 1.15
C ILE A 57 -9.61 4.73 0.78
N THR A 58 -9.97 5.44 -0.28
CA THR A 58 -11.36 5.59 -0.75
C THR A 58 -11.58 4.96 -2.11
N ALA A 59 -12.83 4.87 -2.54
CA ALA A 59 -13.21 4.39 -3.87
C ALA A 59 -12.54 5.20 -5.01
N ASP A 60 -12.26 6.47 -4.79
CA ASP A 60 -11.58 7.36 -5.72
C ASP A 60 -10.09 7.01 -5.94
N GLU A 61 -9.54 6.12 -5.14
CA GLU A 61 -8.14 5.69 -5.19
C GLU A 61 -8.02 4.21 -5.63
N VAL A 62 -9.13 3.61 -6.10
CA VAL A 62 -9.20 2.23 -6.56
C VAL A 62 -9.31 2.17 -8.09
N LEU A 63 -8.49 1.33 -8.72
CA LEU A 63 -8.60 0.94 -10.13
C LEU A 63 -9.12 -0.49 -10.20
N ILE A 64 -10.17 -0.73 -10.98
CA ILE A 64 -10.73 -2.07 -11.22
C ILE A 64 -10.21 -2.58 -12.57
N VAL A 65 -9.66 -3.79 -12.60
CA VAL A 65 -9.21 -4.47 -13.82
C VAL A 65 -10.18 -5.58 -14.17
N VAL A 66 -10.79 -5.48 -15.34
CA VAL A 66 -11.66 -6.51 -15.90
C VAL A 66 -11.07 -7.10 -17.18
N ASN A 67 -11.25 -8.39 -17.39
CA ASN A 67 -10.89 -9.05 -18.62
C ASN A 67 -12.12 -9.15 -19.53
N ASP A 68 -12.10 -8.48 -20.68
CA ASP A 68 -13.23 -8.47 -21.63
C ASP A 68 -13.49 -9.84 -22.27
N ARG A 69 -12.55 -10.78 -22.21
CA ARG A 69 -12.74 -12.16 -22.65
C ARG A 69 -13.39 -13.06 -21.59
N SER A 70 -13.75 -12.51 -20.42
CA SER A 70 -14.39 -13.23 -19.32
C SER A 70 -15.67 -12.54 -18.89
N ALA A 71 -16.82 -13.13 -19.17
CA ALA A 71 -18.13 -12.60 -18.73
C ALA A 71 -18.22 -12.50 -17.19
N ILE A 72 -17.62 -13.44 -16.48
CA ILE A 72 -17.54 -13.41 -15.00
C ILE A 72 -16.75 -12.20 -14.54
N SER A 73 -15.61 -11.90 -15.17
CA SER A 73 -14.78 -10.75 -14.86
C SER A 73 -15.55 -9.42 -14.98
N GLN A 74 -16.30 -9.27 -16.06
CA GLN A 74 -17.12 -8.09 -16.32
C GLN A 74 -18.23 -7.94 -15.28
N GLN A 75 -18.92 -9.02 -14.92
CA GLN A 75 -20.00 -9.00 -13.91
C GLN A 75 -19.45 -8.62 -12.53
N ILE A 76 -18.32 -9.19 -12.12
CA ILE A 76 -17.68 -8.87 -10.85
C ILE A 76 -17.23 -7.41 -10.82
N GLY A 77 -16.58 -6.94 -11.88
CA GLY A 77 -16.11 -5.56 -11.97
C GLY A 77 -17.24 -4.54 -11.86
N GLU A 78 -18.34 -4.76 -12.57
CA GLU A 78 -19.51 -3.87 -12.51
C GLU A 78 -20.22 -3.94 -11.16
N ARG A 79 -20.37 -5.13 -10.57
CA ARG A 79 -20.93 -5.27 -9.23
C ARG A 79 -20.11 -4.54 -8.18
N TYR A 80 -18.79 -4.74 -8.19
CA TYR A 80 -17.89 -4.09 -7.25
C TYR A 80 -17.89 -2.56 -7.42
N ARG A 81 -17.80 -2.08 -8.67
CA ARG A 81 -17.91 -0.66 -9.01
C ARG A 81 -19.15 -0.03 -8.37
N THR A 82 -20.30 -0.67 -8.57
CA THR A 82 -21.58 -0.17 -8.07
C THR A 82 -21.66 -0.18 -6.54
N VAL A 83 -21.25 -1.28 -5.91
CA VAL A 83 -21.30 -1.43 -4.44
C VAL A 83 -20.40 -0.44 -3.74
N ARG A 84 -19.20 -0.16 -4.31
CA ARG A 84 -18.22 0.72 -3.70
C ARG A 84 -18.24 2.16 -4.23
N GLY A 85 -19.01 2.45 -5.27
CA GLY A 85 -19.07 3.77 -5.86
C GLY A 85 -17.77 4.17 -6.58
N VAL A 86 -17.02 3.21 -7.12
CA VAL A 86 -15.80 3.49 -7.88
C VAL A 86 -16.18 4.23 -9.17
N PRO A 87 -15.51 5.35 -9.51
CA PRO A 87 -15.78 6.09 -10.73
C PRO A 87 -15.67 5.23 -12.00
N PRO A 88 -16.56 5.38 -12.99
CA PRO A 88 -16.51 4.60 -14.25
C PRO A 88 -15.17 4.73 -15.00
N SER A 89 -14.50 5.88 -14.91
CA SER A 89 -13.18 6.12 -15.50
C SER A 89 -12.06 5.32 -14.84
N GLN A 90 -12.32 4.65 -13.73
CA GLN A 90 -11.37 3.82 -12.99
C GLN A 90 -11.61 2.32 -13.23
N ILE A 91 -12.30 1.96 -14.30
CA ILE A 91 -12.33 0.60 -14.83
C ILE A 91 -11.40 0.53 -16.03
N VAL A 92 -10.38 -0.29 -15.94
CA VAL A 92 -9.55 -0.66 -17.08
C VAL A 92 -9.96 -2.03 -17.62
N ARG A 93 -10.09 -2.11 -18.94
CA ARG A 93 -10.44 -3.33 -19.66
C ARG A 93 -9.21 -3.90 -20.33
N ILE A 94 -8.83 -5.09 -19.95
CA ILE A 94 -7.76 -5.85 -20.60
C ILE A 94 -8.35 -6.94 -21.49
N HIS A 95 -7.55 -7.42 -22.42
CA HIS A 95 -7.98 -8.44 -23.37
C HIS A 95 -6.94 -9.57 -23.40
N THR A 96 -7.12 -10.56 -22.53
CA THR A 96 -6.21 -11.70 -22.39
C THR A 96 -6.97 -13.01 -22.25
N GLU A 97 -6.33 -14.14 -22.49
CA GLU A 97 -6.96 -15.44 -22.24
C GLU A 97 -7.28 -15.61 -20.74
N ALA A 98 -8.46 -16.15 -20.44
CA ALA A 98 -8.91 -16.37 -19.06
C ALA A 98 -8.31 -17.67 -18.48
N THR A 99 -7.01 -17.88 -18.68
CA THR A 99 -6.23 -18.98 -18.10
C THR A 99 -5.61 -18.56 -16.77
N GLU A 100 -5.38 -19.52 -15.87
CA GLU A 100 -4.75 -19.20 -14.57
C GLU A 100 -3.25 -18.93 -14.70
N GLU A 101 -2.58 -19.43 -15.74
CA GLU A 101 -1.13 -19.32 -15.88
C GLU A 101 -0.72 -18.84 -17.27
N ILE A 102 0.11 -17.81 -17.28
CA ILE A 102 0.65 -17.16 -18.49
C ILE A 102 2.17 -17.05 -18.42
N ASP A 103 2.78 -16.72 -19.54
CA ASP A 103 4.19 -16.35 -19.56
C ASP A 103 4.38 -14.84 -19.25
N ARG A 104 5.62 -14.44 -19.03
CA ARG A 104 5.98 -13.07 -18.68
C ARG A 104 5.77 -12.07 -19.82
N SER A 105 5.93 -12.50 -21.06
CA SER A 105 5.68 -11.65 -22.22
C SER A 105 4.18 -11.31 -22.35
N THR A 106 3.31 -12.29 -22.16
CA THR A 106 1.85 -12.11 -22.12
C THR A 106 1.46 -11.18 -20.97
N PHE A 107 2.01 -11.38 -19.76
CA PHE A 107 1.80 -10.45 -18.65
C PHE A 107 2.15 -9.03 -19.04
N GLY A 108 3.33 -8.82 -19.63
CA GLY A 108 3.79 -7.49 -20.04
C GLY A 108 2.87 -6.83 -21.06
N ALA A 109 2.56 -7.56 -22.15
CA ALA A 109 1.82 -7.02 -23.29
C ALA A 109 0.32 -6.90 -23.05
N GLU A 110 -0.31 -7.88 -22.41
CA GLU A 110 -1.78 -7.98 -22.33
C GLU A 110 -2.35 -7.53 -20.99
N ILE A 111 -1.52 -7.37 -19.95
CA ILE A 111 -1.98 -6.96 -18.61
C ILE A 111 -1.30 -5.67 -18.15
N ALA A 112 0.02 -5.67 -17.99
CA ALA A 112 0.74 -4.54 -17.41
C ALA A 112 0.68 -3.30 -18.30
N GLN A 113 0.93 -3.44 -19.60
CA GLN A 113 0.94 -2.32 -20.55
C GLN A 113 -0.45 -1.67 -20.73
N PRO A 114 -1.57 -2.39 -20.90
CA PRO A 114 -2.90 -1.77 -20.94
C PRO A 114 -3.26 -1.03 -19.65
N ILE A 115 -2.93 -1.59 -18.48
CA ILE A 115 -3.16 -0.92 -17.20
C ILE A 115 -2.31 0.36 -17.10
N ALA A 116 -1.03 0.28 -17.46
CA ALA A 116 -0.13 1.43 -17.49
C ALA A 116 -0.66 2.54 -18.41
N ALA A 117 -1.05 2.18 -19.64
CA ALA A 117 -1.61 3.13 -20.61
C ALA A 117 -2.89 3.79 -20.08
N HIS A 118 -3.80 3.02 -19.47
CA HIS A 118 -5.02 3.58 -18.88
C HIS A 118 -4.70 4.58 -17.76
N LEU A 119 -3.81 4.21 -16.84
CA LEU A 119 -3.40 5.09 -15.74
C LEU A 119 -2.80 6.41 -16.25
N LEU A 120 -1.93 6.32 -17.26
CA LEU A 120 -1.27 7.50 -17.84
C LEU A 120 -2.26 8.38 -18.62
N ASN A 121 -3.08 7.79 -19.50
CA ASN A 121 -4.03 8.52 -20.34
C ASN A 121 -5.09 9.26 -19.51
N HIS A 122 -5.49 8.72 -18.36
CA HIS A 122 -6.45 9.34 -17.45
C HIS A 122 -5.79 10.12 -16.30
N ARG A 123 -4.44 10.16 -16.23
CA ARG A 123 -3.65 10.81 -15.16
C ARG A 123 -3.98 10.30 -13.76
N LEU A 124 -4.20 9.01 -13.68
CA LEU A 124 -4.58 8.33 -12.46
C LEU A 124 -3.39 7.72 -11.71
N GLN A 125 -2.19 7.70 -12.31
CA GLN A 125 -1.02 6.98 -11.76
C GLN A 125 -0.67 7.39 -10.32
N ASP A 126 -0.81 8.66 -9.97
CA ASP A 126 -0.50 9.17 -8.63
C ASP A 126 -1.73 9.13 -7.69
N ARG A 127 -2.94 9.17 -8.27
CA ARG A 127 -4.20 9.12 -7.51
C ARG A 127 -4.54 7.72 -7.06
N ILE A 128 -4.41 6.74 -7.95
CA ILE A 128 -4.69 5.35 -7.62
C ILE A 128 -3.67 4.82 -6.62
N LEU A 129 -4.16 4.23 -5.55
CA LEU A 129 -3.36 3.56 -4.53
C LEU A 129 -3.55 2.05 -4.59
N VAL A 130 -4.71 1.58 -5.05
CA VAL A 130 -5.06 0.16 -5.07
C VAL A 130 -5.55 -0.27 -6.45
N ILE A 131 -5.08 -1.41 -6.91
CA ILE A 131 -5.57 -2.10 -8.11
C ILE A 131 -6.36 -3.33 -7.65
N VAL A 132 -7.57 -3.50 -8.15
CA VAL A 132 -8.44 -4.65 -7.88
C VAL A 132 -8.58 -5.49 -9.13
N LEU A 133 -8.07 -6.71 -9.10
CA LEU A 133 -8.24 -7.68 -10.18
C LEU A 133 -9.53 -8.48 -9.96
N THR A 134 -10.16 -8.91 -11.04
CA THR A 134 -11.36 -9.75 -10.99
C THR A 134 -11.07 -11.17 -11.45
N LYS A 135 -11.85 -12.16 -10.98
CA LYS A 135 -11.79 -13.53 -11.50
C LYS A 135 -11.86 -13.54 -13.03
N GLY A 136 -10.98 -14.31 -13.67
CA GLY A 136 -10.83 -14.31 -15.14
C GLY A 136 -9.66 -13.45 -15.65
N VAL A 137 -9.02 -12.66 -14.76
CA VAL A 137 -7.67 -12.15 -15.00
C VAL A 137 -6.68 -13.25 -14.60
N PRO A 138 -5.66 -13.57 -15.41
CA PRO A 138 -4.65 -14.58 -15.09
C PRO A 138 -4.06 -14.43 -13.68
N LEU A 139 -3.68 -15.55 -13.10
CA LEU A 139 -3.30 -15.65 -11.69
C LEU A 139 -1.78 -15.73 -11.51
N LYS A 140 -1.10 -16.49 -12.38
CA LYS A 140 0.31 -16.88 -12.24
C LYS A 140 1.13 -16.52 -13.46
N ILE A 141 2.38 -16.20 -13.24
CA ILE A 141 3.39 -15.97 -14.29
C ILE A 141 4.45 -17.05 -14.18
N ARG A 142 4.65 -17.80 -15.28
CA ARG A 142 5.73 -18.79 -15.38
C ARG A 142 7.09 -18.15 -15.20
N GLY A 143 8.01 -18.91 -14.62
CA GLY A 143 9.38 -18.50 -14.41
C GLY A 143 10.22 -19.63 -13.83
N THR A 144 11.39 -19.32 -13.35
CA THR A 144 12.25 -20.28 -12.66
C THR A 144 11.83 -20.44 -11.20
N GLU A 145 12.05 -21.64 -10.67
CA GLU A 145 11.72 -21.99 -9.28
C GLU A 145 12.82 -21.61 -8.28
N GLY A 146 12.51 -21.73 -6.99
CA GLY A 146 13.45 -21.56 -5.91
C GLY A 146 13.52 -20.13 -5.39
N ARG A 147 14.36 -19.90 -4.36
CA ARG A 147 14.45 -18.61 -3.63
C ARG A 147 14.92 -17.44 -4.50
N GLN A 148 15.62 -17.71 -5.57
CA GLN A 148 16.08 -16.74 -6.56
C GLN A 148 15.27 -16.87 -7.87
N GLY A 149 14.16 -17.60 -7.82
CA GLY A 149 13.32 -17.84 -8.97
C GLY A 149 12.54 -16.61 -9.40
N THR A 150 12.02 -16.66 -10.63
CA THR A 150 11.27 -15.58 -11.28
C THR A 150 9.77 -15.88 -11.43
N GLN A 151 9.30 -17.04 -10.92
CA GLN A 151 7.88 -17.32 -10.80
C GLN A 151 7.19 -16.30 -9.89
N ALA A 152 6.04 -15.77 -10.30
CA ALA A 152 5.32 -14.77 -9.54
C ALA A 152 3.80 -14.88 -9.71
N SER A 153 3.03 -14.24 -8.82
CA SER A 153 1.64 -13.92 -9.11
C SER A 153 1.54 -12.67 -9.99
N VAL A 154 0.52 -12.60 -10.83
CA VAL A 154 0.16 -11.39 -11.58
C VAL A 154 -0.07 -10.22 -10.64
N ASP A 155 -0.73 -10.47 -9.51
CA ASP A 155 -1.02 -9.49 -8.46
C ASP A 155 0.25 -8.88 -7.89
N SER A 156 1.21 -9.72 -7.52
CA SER A 156 2.44 -9.26 -6.89
C SER A 156 3.37 -8.51 -7.86
N GLU A 157 3.38 -8.89 -9.13
CA GLU A 157 4.09 -8.14 -10.18
C GLU A 157 3.48 -6.75 -10.41
N LEU A 158 2.15 -6.65 -10.47
CA LEU A 158 1.46 -5.38 -10.65
C LEU A 158 1.72 -4.39 -9.49
N THR A 159 2.13 -4.85 -8.32
CA THR A 159 2.51 -3.93 -7.24
C THR A 159 3.64 -3.00 -7.65
N LEU A 160 4.55 -3.46 -8.49
CA LEU A 160 5.71 -2.68 -8.95
C LEU A 160 5.39 -1.77 -10.15
N LEU A 161 4.17 -1.83 -10.71
CA LEU A 161 3.81 -1.07 -11.90
C LEU A 161 4.01 0.45 -11.72
N TYR A 162 3.79 0.99 -10.50
CA TYR A 162 4.05 2.40 -10.25
C TYR A 162 5.53 2.75 -10.47
N ARG A 163 6.46 1.89 -10.05
CA ARG A 163 7.89 2.09 -10.30
C ARG A 163 8.21 2.10 -11.78
N VAL A 164 7.61 1.18 -12.55
CA VAL A 164 7.76 1.17 -14.01
C VAL A 164 7.29 2.49 -14.60
N LEU A 165 6.11 2.99 -14.18
CA LEU A 165 5.53 4.25 -14.66
C LEU A 165 6.36 5.49 -14.34
N VAL A 166 7.06 5.52 -13.21
CA VAL A 166 7.82 6.70 -12.77
C VAL A 166 9.33 6.58 -12.93
N GLN A 167 9.85 5.37 -13.23
CA GLN A 167 11.28 5.11 -13.37
C GLN A 167 11.69 4.63 -14.77
N GLY A 168 10.72 4.18 -15.58
CA GLY A 168 10.96 3.63 -16.91
C GLY A 168 11.64 2.26 -16.97
N ALA A 169 11.94 1.67 -15.82
CA ALA A 169 12.53 0.34 -15.74
C ALA A 169 11.82 -0.49 -14.68
N ALA A 170 11.55 -1.75 -14.99
CA ALA A 170 11.14 -2.71 -13.99
C ALA A 170 12.30 -3.01 -13.04
N ASP A 171 11.98 -3.31 -11.78
CA ASP A 171 12.95 -3.96 -10.89
C ASP A 171 13.36 -5.31 -11.50
N ALA A 172 14.48 -5.86 -11.04
CA ALA A 172 14.88 -7.20 -11.45
C ALA A 172 13.75 -8.20 -11.09
N GLU A 173 13.53 -9.18 -11.96
CA GLU A 173 12.55 -10.24 -11.71
C GLU A 173 12.90 -11.04 -10.44
N GLY A 174 11.88 -11.53 -9.73
CA GLY A 174 12.02 -12.30 -8.51
C GLY A 174 11.73 -11.48 -7.25
N ARG A 175 12.13 -11.99 -6.09
CA ARG A 175 11.80 -11.42 -4.77
C ARG A 175 12.30 -9.98 -4.59
N VAL A 176 11.39 -9.04 -4.52
CA VAL A 176 11.67 -7.64 -4.19
C VAL A 176 11.21 -7.36 -2.76
N ALA A 177 12.04 -6.72 -1.94
CA ALA A 177 11.65 -6.31 -0.60
C ALA A 177 10.47 -5.34 -0.66
N ASN A 178 9.42 -5.60 0.12
CA ASN A 178 8.26 -4.73 0.17
C ASN A 178 8.58 -3.45 0.99
N PRO A 179 8.58 -2.26 0.39
CA PRO A 179 8.86 -1.02 1.12
C PRO A 179 7.75 -0.66 2.12
N TYR A 180 6.58 -1.28 2.00
CA TYR A 180 5.46 -1.08 2.93
C TYR A 180 5.37 -2.17 4.00
N PHE A 181 6.28 -3.13 4.06
CA PHE A 181 6.37 -4.08 5.17
C PHE A 181 6.66 -3.36 6.50
N ARG A 182 5.83 -3.59 7.54
CA ARG A 182 5.88 -2.86 8.82
C ARG A 182 5.87 -3.82 10.01
N PRO A 183 6.97 -4.48 10.32
CA PRO A 183 7.05 -5.38 11.49
C PRO A 183 6.92 -4.65 12.83
N GLY A 184 7.11 -3.33 12.85
CA GLY A 184 6.95 -2.47 14.02
C GLY A 184 5.56 -1.81 14.09
N LEU A 185 5.52 -0.48 14.13
CA LEU A 185 4.27 0.27 14.16
C LEU A 185 3.62 0.34 12.77
N PRO A 186 2.30 0.12 12.69
CA PRO A 186 1.57 0.28 11.44
C PRO A 186 1.55 1.76 11.01
N ALA A 187 1.53 1.99 9.69
CA ALA A 187 1.46 3.32 9.12
C ALA A 187 0.52 3.32 7.89
N PRO A 188 -0.19 4.43 7.63
CA PRO A 188 -1.08 4.53 6.47
C PRO A 188 -0.30 4.42 5.15
N PHE A 189 -0.94 3.79 4.17
CA PHE A 189 -0.43 3.75 2.81
C PHE A 189 -0.71 5.08 2.11
N THR A 190 0.32 5.73 1.64
CA THR A 190 0.19 7.01 0.93
C THR A 190 1.16 7.06 -0.24
N ARG A 191 0.79 7.79 -1.28
CA ARG A 191 1.70 8.05 -2.40
C ARG A 191 2.94 8.82 -1.97
N ALA A 192 2.85 9.55 -0.87
CA ALA A 192 3.97 10.26 -0.27
C ALA A 192 5.09 9.35 0.23
N THR A 193 4.75 8.16 0.70
CA THR A 193 5.70 7.24 1.36
C THR A 193 5.91 5.93 0.61
N SER A 194 5.19 5.72 -0.51
CA SER A 194 5.16 4.41 -1.18
C SER A 194 5.17 4.56 -2.70
N ASP A 195 6.11 3.88 -3.34
CA ASP A 195 6.33 3.86 -4.78
C ASP A 195 5.77 2.57 -5.44
N ILE A 196 4.75 1.97 -4.84
CA ILE A 196 4.08 0.76 -5.30
C ILE A 196 2.56 0.98 -5.38
N TYR A 197 1.83 0.07 -6.01
CA TYR A 197 0.39 -0.10 -5.80
C TYR A 197 0.15 -1.23 -4.80
N LEU A 198 -0.91 -1.12 -4.00
CA LEU A 198 -1.50 -2.28 -3.35
C LEU A 198 -2.36 -3.01 -4.38
N VAL A 199 -2.32 -4.33 -4.40
CA VAL A 199 -3.10 -5.12 -5.37
C VAL A 199 -3.91 -6.16 -4.62
N THR A 200 -5.23 -6.18 -4.84
CA THR A 200 -6.10 -7.23 -4.32
C THR A 200 -6.88 -7.88 -5.45
N ARG A 201 -7.47 -9.04 -5.17
CA ARG A 201 -8.22 -9.80 -6.15
C ARG A 201 -9.59 -10.16 -5.60
N LEU A 202 -10.61 -10.05 -6.43
CA LEU A 202 -11.94 -10.56 -6.18
C LEU A 202 -12.09 -11.90 -6.91
N ASP A 203 -11.80 -12.99 -6.21
CA ASP A 203 -11.76 -14.33 -6.76
C ASP A 203 -12.33 -15.36 -5.76
N GLY A 204 -12.71 -16.51 -6.25
CA GLY A 204 -13.28 -17.65 -5.55
C GLY A 204 -13.52 -18.80 -6.53
N TYR A 205 -14.13 -19.87 -6.11
CA TYR A 205 -14.42 -20.98 -7.02
C TYR A 205 -15.51 -20.61 -8.02
N THR A 206 -16.53 -19.88 -7.60
CA THR A 206 -17.68 -19.51 -8.42
C THR A 206 -17.90 -18.01 -8.43
N LEU A 207 -18.78 -17.53 -9.30
CA LEU A 207 -19.24 -16.15 -9.30
C LEU A 207 -19.93 -15.82 -7.99
N GLU A 208 -20.75 -16.72 -7.47
CA GLU A 208 -21.51 -16.56 -6.23
C GLU A 208 -20.59 -16.36 -5.04
N ASP A 209 -19.52 -17.17 -4.91
CA ASP A 209 -18.51 -17.01 -3.84
C ASP A 209 -17.95 -15.56 -3.83
N VAL A 210 -17.70 -14.99 -5.02
CA VAL A 210 -17.15 -13.64 -5.16
C VAL A 210 -18.20 -12.55 -4.87
N LEU A 211 -19.43 -12.72 -5.36
CA LEU A 211 -20.51 -11.76 -5.09
C LEU A 211 -20.83 -11.69 -3.59
N GLU A 212 -20.89 -12.84 -2.92
CA GLU A 212 -21.08 -12.91 -1.48
C GLU A 212 -19.90 -12.29 -0.70
N LEU A 213 -18.65 -12.50 -1.17
CA LEU A 213 -17.48 -11.85 -0.59
C LEU A 213 -17.62 -10.32 -0.64
N ILE A 214 -18.05 -9.76 -1.79
CA ILE A 214 -18.28 -8.32 -1.95
C ILE A 214 -19.37 -7.82 -0.98
N GLU A 215 -20.47 -8.57 -0.83
CA GLU A 215 -21.55 -8.21 0.10
C GLU A 215 -21.08 -8.22 1.56
N ARG A 216 -20.36 -9.28 1.97
CA ARG A 216 -19.77 -9.37 3.33
C ARG A 216 -18.80 -8.23 3.61
N ALA A 217 -17.97 -7.89 2.62
CA ALA A 217 -17.01 -6.80 2.71
C ALA A 217 -17.68 -5.42 2.89
N GLY A 218 -18.87 -5.26 2.32
CA GLY A 218 -19.67 -4.02 2.42
C GLY A 218 -20.34 -3.81 3.78
N LYS A 219 -20.45 -4.85 4.60
CA LYS A 219 -21.16 -4.84 5.90
C LYS A 219 -20.31 -5.42 7.03
N PRO A 220 -19.05 -4.97 7.22
CA PRO A 220 -18.15 -5.58 8.19
C PRO A 220 -18.61 -5.32 9.63
N VAL A 221 -18.34 -6.27 10.53
CA VAL A 221 -18.66 -6.15 11.96
C VAL A 221 -17.40 -5.98 12.80
N LYS A 222 -17.52 -5.27 13.94
CA LYS A 222 -16.40 -4.88 14.83
C LYS A 222 -16.13 -5.88 15.96
N ARG A 223 -16.59 -7.11 15.84
CA ARG A 223 -16.52 -8.13 16.89
C ARG A 223 -16.14 -9.47 16.32
N GLY A 224 -15.69 -10.36 17.19
CA GLY A 224 -15.37 -11.74 16.88
C GLY A 224 -14.11 -12.21 17.58
N LYS A 225 -13.75 -13.48 17.35
CA LYS A 225 -12.56 -14.11 17.86
C LYS A 225 -11.44 -14.08 16.81
N VAL A 226 -10.21 -13.96 17.27
CA VAL A 226 -9.02 -14.25 16.48
C VAL A 226 -8.47 -15.61 16.90
N ILE A 227 -8.43 -16.56 15.97
CA ILE A 227 -7.90 -17.92 16.19
C ILE A 227 -6.48 -17.96 15.64
N LEU A 228 -5.53 -18.33 16.51
CA LEU A 228 -4.11 -18.46 16.18
C LEU A 228 -3.70 -19.90 16.45
N GLU A 229 -3.53 -20.68 15.39
CA GLU A 229 -3.32 -22.13 15.47
C GLU A 229 -1.86 -22.49 15.20
N GLY A 230 -1.12 -22.83 16.28
CA GLY A 230 0.25 -23.28 16.21
C GLY A 230 0.37 -24.73 15.76
N LYS A 231 1.50 -25.06 15.15
CA LYS A 231 1.84 -26.44 14.78
C LYS A 231 2.18 -27.25 16.01
N SER A 232 1.49 -28.35 16.22
CA SER A 232 1.45 -29.11 17.46
C SER A 232 2.79 -29.58 17.98
N ALA A 233 3.59 -30.23 17.16
CA ALA A 233 4.83 -30.88 17.59
C ALA A 233 5.92 -29.92 18.11
N HIS A 234 5.84 -28.63 17.74
CA HIS A 234 6.89 -27.64 17.99
C HIS A 234 6.39 -26.32 18.58
N PHE A 235 5.11 -26.26 18.96
CA PHE A 235 4.52 -24.99 19.41
C PHE A 235 5.22 -24.40 20.63
N TRP A 236 5.49 -25.25 21.63
CA TRP A 236 6.10 -24.82 22.90
C TRP A 236 7.63 -24.78 22.86
N SER A 237 8.26 -25.52 21.96
CA SER A 237 9.72 -25.56 21.83
C SER A 237 10.34 -24.34 21.16
N GLY A 238 9.52 -23.45 20.53
CA GLY A 238 9.99 -22.26 19.83
C GLY A 238 10.77 -22.53 18.53
N SER A 239 10.83 -23.79 18.08
CA SER A 239 11.67 -24.21 16.96
C SER A 239 11.12 -23.84 15.57
N ALA A 240 9.83 -23.45 15.47
CA ALA A 240 9.21 -23.02 14.21
C ALA A 240 8.92 -21.51 14.25
N PRO A 241 9.56 -20.68 13.39
CA PRO A 241 9.35 -19.22 13.38
C PRO A 241 7.87 -18.82 13.28
N GLY A 242 7.05 -19.53 12.48
CA GLY A 242 5.62 -19.28 12.38
C GLY A 242 4.88 -19.38 13.72
N ASN A 243 5.25 -20.34 14.58
CA ASN A 243 4.68 -20.42 15.92
C ASN A 243 5.07 -19.22 16.80
N THR A 244 6.28 -18.71 16.65
CA THR A 244 6.72 -17.49 17.36
C THR A 244 5.90 -16.27 16.90
N TRP A 245 5.61 -16.16 15.60
CA TRP A 245 4.77 -15.08 15.06
C TRP A 245 3.33 -15.16 15.56
N LEU A 246 2.76 -16.35 15.68
CA LEU A 246 1.42 -16.54 16.25
C LEU A 246 1.37 -16.14 17.73
N LYS A 247 2.38 -16.52 18.53
CA LYS A 247 2.48 -16.08 19.93
C LYS A 247 2.61 -14.56 20.05
N GLU A 248 3.43 -13.94 19.20
CA GLU A 248 3.59 -12.48 19.18
C GLU A 248 2.31 -11.79 18.71
N ALA A 249 1.57 -12.35 17.74
CA ALA A 249 0.26 -11.84 17.35
C ALA A 249 -0.72 -11.85 18.53
N SER A 250 -0.79 -12.94 19.28
CA SER A 250 -1.61 -13.03 20.49
C SER A 250 -1.25 -11.94 21.49
N ARG A 251 0.04 -11.79 21.81
CA ARG A 251 0.54 -10.77 22.72
C ARG A 251 0.19 -9.34 22.27
N ARG A 252 0.34 -9.03 20.98
CA ARG A 252 0.02 -7.71 20.43
C ARG A 252 -1.49 -7.40 20.41
N LEU A 253 -2.33 -8.43 20.43
CA LEU A 253 -3.77 -8.31 20.51
C LEU A 253 -4.30 -8.29 21.95
N GLU A 254 -3.45 -8.50 22.96
CA GLU A 254 -3.80 -8.28 24.35
C GLU A 254 -4.38 -6.87 24.52
N ASN A 255 -5.45 -6.74 25.28
CA ASN A 255 -6.15 -5.48 25.50
C ASN A 255 -6.78 -4.83 24.25
N SER A 256 -6.82 -5.52 23.11
CA SER A 256 -7.47 -4.99 21.90
C SER A 256 -9.01 -4.99 21.97
N GLY A 257 -9.60 -5.66 22.96
CA GLY A 257 -11.03 -5.89 23.07
C GLY A 257 -11.55 -7.04 22.18
N LEU A 258 -10.66 -7.76 21.49
CA LEU A 258 -11.00 -8.99 20.77
C LEU A 258 -10.67 -10.22 21.63
N GLN A 259 -11.50 -11.23 21.56
CA GLN A 259 -11.15 -12.53 22.11
C GLN A 259 -10.06 -13.17 21.23
N VAL A 260 -8.94 -13.56 21.82
CA VAL A 260 -7.86 -14.26 21.12
C VAL A 260 -7.76 -15.68 21.65
N VAL A 261 -7.82 -16.66 20.75
CA VAL A 261 -7.65 -18.08 21.03
C VAL A 261 -6.32 -18.51 20.44
N LEU A 262 -5.32 -18.69 21.29
CA LEU A 262 -4.01 -19.23 20.89
C LEU A 262 -3.96 -20.72 21.26
N THR A 263 -3.80 -21.57 20.27
CA THR A 263 -3.73 -23.02 20.47
C THR A 263 -2.43 -23.59 19.91
N GLY A 264 -1.89 -24.57 20.61
CA GLY A 264 -0.71 -25.33 20.17
C GLY A 264 -1.01 -26.83 20.06
N SER A 265 -2.25 -27.24 20.28
CA SER A 265 -2.65 -28.65 20.23
C SER A 265 -2.93 -29.05 18.77
N GLY A 266 -2.20 -30.03 18.28
CA GLY A 266 -2.34 -30.60 16.95
C GLY A 266 -3.62 -31.40 16.74
N GLY A 267 -4.74 -30.75 16.86
CA GLY A 267 -6.03 -31.37 16.61
C GLY A 267 -6.92 -30.56 15.67
N GLY A 268 -6.41 -29.44 15.19
CA GLY A 268 -7.18 -28.47 14.41
C GLY A 268 -8.29 -27.84 15.26
N VAL A 269 -8.40 -26.52 15.20
CA VAL A 269 -9.56 -25.84 15.75
C VAL A 269 -10.63 -25.86 14.66
N ASN A 270 -11.75 -26.53 14.91
CA ASN A 270 -12.81 -26.70 13.93
C ASN A 270 -14.15 -26.22 14.51
N GLY A 271 -15.02 -25.71 13.62
CA GLY A 271 -16.40 -25.36 13.95
C GLY A 271 -16.58 -24.15 14.86
N GLU A 272 -15.53 -23.33 15.05
CA GLU A 272 -15.61 -22.12 15.85
C GLU A 272 -16.59 -21.09 15.26
N LYS A 273 -17.29 -20.38 16.14
CA LYS A 273 -18.28 -19.37 15.77
C LYS A 273 -17.73 -17.98 15.99
N GLU A 274 -18.31 -17.01 15.27
CA GLU A 274 -17.94 -15.59 15.36
C GLU A 274 -16.44 -15.32 15.12
N VAL A 275 -15.85 -15.94 14.09
CA VAL A 275 -14.44 -15.78 13.77
C VAL A 275 -14.22 -14.55 12.91
N ILE A 276 -13.41 -13.58 13.39
CA ILE A 276 -13.02 -12.35 12.66
C ILE A 276 -11.59 -12.46 12.12
N GLY A 277 -10.76 -13.33 12.67
CA GLY A 277 -9.39 -13.52 12.25
C GLY A 277 -8.92 -14.95 12.44
N TYR A 278 -8.11 -15.46 11.50
CA TYR A 278 -7.51 -16.77 11.61
C TYR A 278 -6.11 -16.81 11.01
N ALA A 279 -5.17 -17.37 11.75
CA ALA A 279 -3.88 -17.75 11.19
C ALA A 279 -3.45 -19.12 11.72
N GLY A 280 -2.86 -19.94 10.84
CA GLY A 280 -2.43 -21.30 11.19
C GLY A 280 -1.59 -21.96 10.12
N TRP A 281 -1.27 -23.22 10.36
CA TRP A 281 -0.42 -24.00 9.47
C TRP A 281 -1.20 -24.76 8.38
N GLY A 282 -2.53 -24.86 8.49
CA GLY A 282 -3.34 -25.62 7.54
C GLY A 282 -2.75 -26.99 7.26
N SER A 283 -2.74 -27.44 6.00
CA SER A 283 -2.18 -28.75 5.61
C SER A 283 -0.68 -28.93 5.89
N ASN A 284 0.04 -27.89 6.28
CA ASN A 284 1.44 -28.02 6.75
C ASN A 284 1.54 -28.47 8.22
N ASP A 285 0.43 -28.58 8.93
CA ASP A 285 0.34 -29.34 10.17
C ASP A 285 -0.23 -30.74 9.87
N PRO A 286 0.51 -31.84 10.16
CA PRO A 286 0.01 -33.20 9.96
C PRO A 286 -1.28 -33.54 10.73
N ALA A 287 -1.64 -32.76 11.74
CA ALA A 287 -2.88 -32.90 12.49
C ALA A 287 -4.10 -32.40 11.72
N THR A 288 -3.92 -31.47 10.77
CA THR A 288 -5.00 -30.98 9.91
C THR A 288 -5.46 -32.06 8.93
N LYS A 289 -6.74 -32.43 9.00
CA LYS A 289 -7.33 -33.49 8.18
C LYS A 289 -8.42 -33.02 7.25
N THR A 290 -8.85 -31.77 7.38
CA THR A 290 -9.94 -31.16 6.61
C THR A 290 -9.42 -30.05 5.71
N ARG A 291 -10.13 -29.80 4.62
CA ARG A 291 -9.79 -28.75 3.64
C ARG A 291 -9.91 -27.34 4.23
N SER A 292 -10.89 -27.14 5.10
CA SER A 292 -11.15 -25.91 5.81
C SER A 292 -11.55 -26.20 7.27
N PRO A 293 -11.45 -25.20 8.16
CA PRO A 293 -11.74 -25.40 9.58
C PRO A 293 -13.26 -25.46 9.93
N GLY A 294 -14.17 -25.23 8.99
CA GLY A 294 -15.60 -25.24 9.23
C GLY A 294 -16.07 -24.10 10.13
N PHE A 295 -15.44 -22.94 10.04
CA PHE A 295 -15.76 -21.79 10.89
C PHE A 295 -17.03 -21.06 10.46
N GLN A 296 -17.71 -20.48 11.44
CA GLN A 296 -18.72 -19.45 11.19
C GLN A 296 -18.03 -18.07 11.20
N TRP A 297 -17.68 -17.62 10.02
CA TRP A 297 -17.02 -16.33 9.81
C TRP A 297 -18.00 -15.17 10.02
N VAL A 298 -17.51 -14.07 10.59
CA VAL A 298 -18.27 -12.82 10.61
C VAL A 298 -17.91 -11.95 9.41
N PRO A 299 -18.81 -11.10 8.90
CA PRO A 299 -18.49 -10.15 7.84
C PRO A 299 -17.29 -9.27 8.20
N GLY A 300 -16.32 -9.20 7.31
CA GLY A 300 -15.04 -8.52 7.56
C GLY A 300 -13.92 -9.44 8.08
N ALA A 301 -14.17 -10.75 8.22
CA ALA A 301 -13.15 -11.70 8.68
C ALA A 301 -11.98 -11.84 7.70
N ILE A 302 -10.75 -11.98 8.26
CA ILE A 302 -9.54 -12.19 7.48
C ILE A 302 -8.77 -13.44 7.92
N ALA A 303 -8.07 -14.09 6.95
CA ALA A 303 -7.30 -15.29 7.23
C ALA A 303 -5.91 -15.29 6.57
N SER A 304 -4.98 -16.04 7.18
CA SER A 304 -3.64 -16.28 6.64
C SER A 304 -3.16 -17.68 7.02
N TRP A 305 -2.69 -18.45 6.04
CA TRP A 305 -2.09 -19.75 6.26
C TRP A 305 -0.60 -19.77 5.94
N PHE A 306 0.17 -20.53 6.72
CA PHE A 306 1.54 -20.91 6.38
C PHE A 306 1.52 -22.15 5.46
N VAL A 307 0.81 -22.05 4.34
CA VAL A 307 0.67 -23.13 3.35
C VAL A 307 1.18 -22.63 2.02
N SER A 308 2.16 -23.31 1.49
CA SER A 308 2.68 -23.08 0.15
C SER A 308 1.60 -23.40 -0.89
N THR A 309 1.69 -22.78 -2.06
CA THR A 309 0.79 -23.05 -3.19
C THR A 309 -0.72 -23.01 -2.87
N SER A 310 -1.11 -22.39 -1.77
CA SER A 310 -2.51 -22.36 -1.31
C SER A 310 -3.46 -21.56 -2.22
N ALA A 311 -2.91 -20.74 -3.12
CA ALA A 311 -3.64 -20.03 -4.17
C ALA A 311 -3.23 -20.49 -5.58
N ARG A 312 -2.73 -21.73 -5.73
CA ARG A 312 -2.28 -22.27 -7.02
C ARG A 312 -3.37 -22.34 -8.07
N THR A 313 -4.65 -22.37 -7.65
CA THR A 313 -5.81 -22.42 -8.51
C THR A 313 -7.06 -21.92 -7.79
N PHE A 314 -8.01 -21.36 -8.56
CA PHE A 314 -9.39 -21.10 -8.18
C PHE A 314 -10.37 -21.95 -9.00
N THR A 315 -9.89 -23.05 -9.57
CA THR A 315 -10.74 -24.14 -10.09
C THR A 315 -11.18 -24.99 -8.91
N ARG A 316 -12.50 -25.18 -8.75
CA ARG A 316 -13.06 -25.96 -7.65
C ARG A 316 -12.58 -27.42 -7.73
N PRO A 317 -12.03 -27.99 -6.65
CA PRO A 317 -11.66 -29.39 -6.63
C PRO A 317 -12.88 -30.32 -6.80
N PRO A 318 -12.68 -31.55 -7.30
CA PRO A 318 -13.74 -32.57 -7.31
C PRO A 318 -14.36 -32.79 -5.93
N ALA A 319 -15.65 -33.13 -5.87
CA ALA A 319 -16.40 -33.28 -4.61
C ALA A 319 -15.76 -34.22 -3.59
N GLY A 320 -15.07 -35.28 -4.05
CA GLY A 320 -14.40 -36.24 -3.16
C GLY A 320 -12.94 -35.90 -2.83
N TRP A 321 -12.41 -34.79 -3.35
CA TRP A 321 -11.02 -34.43 -3.09
C TRP A 321 -10.82 -33.95 -1.66
N ASN A 322 -9.71 -34.35 -1.06
CA ASN A 322 -9.26 -33.83 0.24
C ASN A 322 -7.74 -33.63 0.23
N ILE A 323 -7.26 -32.83 1.17
CA ILE A 323 -5.82 -32.66 1.41
C ILE A 323 -5.18 -34.01 1.73
N GLY A 324 -3.91 -34.17 1.35
CA GLY A 324 -3.21 -35.43 1.53
C GLY A 324 -1.69 -35.25 1.65
N PRO A 325 -0.97 -36.36 1.78
CA PRO A 325 0.48 -36.33 1.87
C PRO A 325 1.13 -36.09 0.50
N PHE A 326 2.25 -35.40 0.46
CA PHE A 326 3.07 -35.18 -0.74
C PHE A 326 3.55 -36.49 -1.40
N GLY A 327 3.61 -37.60 -0.66
CA GLY A 327 4.01 -38.91 -1.19
C GLY A 327 2.91 -39.63 -1.97
N ASP A 328 1.67 -39.11 -2.00
CA ASP A 328 0.55 -39.72 -2.74
C ASP A 328 0.01 -38.78 -3.83
N PRO A 329 0.46 -38.92 -5.09
CA PRO A 329 -0.02 -38.12 -6.21
C PRO A 329 -1.52 -38.18 -6.45
N LYS A 330 -2.23 -39.22 -5.99
CA LYS A 330 -3.68 -39.35 -6.11
C LYS A 330 -4.44 -38.29 -5.31
N THR A 331 -3.80 -37.69 -4.31
CA THR A 331 -4.37 -36.60 -3.53
C THR A 331 -4.11 -35.22 -4.15
N TYR A 332 -3.42 -35.15 -5.28
CA TYR A 332 -3.07 -33.88 -5.90
C TYR A 332 -4.26 -33.26 -6.65
N HIS A 333 -4.45 -31.98 -6.43
CA HIS A 333 -5.30 -31.13 -7.26
C HIS A 333 -4.47 -29.91 -7.68
N ALA A 334 -4.43 -29.63 -8.98
CA ALA A 334 -3.61 -28.57 -9.57
C ALA A 334 -2.16 -28.58 -9.02
N THR A 335 -1.50 -29.74 -9.14
CA THR A 335 -0.09 -30.00 -8.81
C THR A 335 0.29 -30.17 -7.33
N SER A 336 -0.63 -30.03 -6.38
CA SER A 336 -0.30 -30.15 -4.94
C SER A 336 -1.44 -30.77 -4.13
N PRO A 337 -1.14 -31.52 -3.03
CA PRO A 337 -2.15 -32.04 -2.11
C PRO A 337 -2.54 -31.06 -1.00
N GLN A 338 -1.99 -29.84 -1.01
CA GLN A 338 -2.14 -28.88 0.09
C GLN A 338 -3.49 -28.15 0.07
N SER A 339 -3.86 -27.56 1.20
CA SER A 339 -5.06 -26.72 1.38
C SER A 339 -5.15 -25.59 0.34
N LEU A 340 -6.36 -25.20 0.01
CA LEU A 340 -6.66 -24.11 -0.92
C LEU A 340 -7.39 -22.98 -0.22
N ILE A 341 -6.96 -21.74 -0.42
CA ILE A 341 -7.68 -20.56 0.12
C ILE A 341 -9.07 -20.40 -0.48
N GLY A 342 -9.33 -20.98 -1.66
CA GLY A 342 -10.67 -21.05 -2.24
C GLY A 342 -11.69 -21.74 -1.33
N ASP A 343 -11.25 -22.69 -0.51
CA ASP A 343 -12.12 -23.35 0.48
C ASP A 343 -12.54 -22.38 1.60
N LEU A 344 -11.63 -21.52 2.08
CA LEU A 344 -11.97 -20.50 3.08
C LEU A 344 -12.91 -19.44 2.52
N ILE A 345 -12.74 -19.08 1.24
CA ILE A 345 -13.63 -18.11 0.57
C ILE A 345 -15.04 -18.69 0.44
N ALA A 346 -15.15 -19.94 0.00
CA ALA A 346 -16.42 -20.66 -0.10
C ALA A 346 -17.07 -20.90 1.27
N GLU A 347 -16.28 -21.01 2.36
CA GLU A 347 -16.76 -21.09 3.73
C GLU A 347 -17.25 -19.75 4.29
N GLY A 348 -16.84 -18.62 3.70
CA GLY A 348 -17.35 -17.29 4.05
C GLY A 348 -16.34 -16.27 4.57
N VAL A 349 -15.04 -16.53 4.51
CA VAL A 349 -14.03 -15.49 4.85
C VAL A 349 -14.16 -14.29 3.90
N THR A 350 -13.93 -13.08 4.41
CA THR A 350 -14.02 -11.84 3.62
C THR A 350 -12.70 -11.47 2.97
N GLY A 351 -11.58 -11.86 3.57
CA GLY A 351 -10.27 -11.64 2.99
C GLY A 351 -9.26 -12.70 3.39
N VAL A 352 -8.37 -13.08 2.47
CA VAL A 352 -7.35 -14.08 2.73
C VAL A 352 -6.13 -13.87 1.85
N VAL A 353 -4.94 -14.17 2.37
CA VAL A 353 -3.71 -14.24 1.57
C VAL A 353 -3.35 -15.69 1.28
N GLY A 354 -2.97 -15.94 0.03
CA GLY A 354 -2.43 -17.23 -0.40
C GLY A 354 -1.25 -17.05 -1.37
N PHE A 355 -0.68 -18.17 -1.80
CA PHE A 355 0.53 -18.18 -2.63
C PHE A 355 0.33 -19.07 -3.85
N VAL A 356 0.70 -18.56 -5.01
CA VAL A 356 0.50 -19.28 -6.29
C VAL A 356 1.53 -20.39 -6.52
N TYR A 357 2.73 -20.23 -5.96
CA TYR A 357 3.83 -21.20 -5.96
C TYR A 357 4.44 -21.29 -4.55
N GLU A 358 5.68 -21.76 -4.39
CA GLU A 358 6.37 -21.88 -3.09
C GLU A 358 6.91 -20.53 -2.59
N PRO A 359 6.30 -19.89 -1.57
CA PRO A 359 6.76 -18.59 -1.06
C PRO A 359 7.96 -18.70 -0.14
N PHE A 360 8.24 -19.90 0.38
CA PHE A 360 9.02 -20.16 1.58
C PHE A 360 8.42 -19.48 2.83
N LEU A 361 8.68 -20.00 4.02
CA LEU A 361 8.05 -19.48 5.23
C LEU A 361 8.36 -18.00 5.46
N ASP A 362 9.57 -17.55 5.13
CA ASP A 362 9.98 -16.15 5.25
C ASP A 362 9.27 -15.20 4.26
N GLY A 363 8.64 -15.74 3.22
CA GLY A 363 7.80 -15.00 2.28
C GLY A 363 6.31 -14.95 2.65
N THR A 364 5.89 -15.63 3.71
CA THR A 364 4.49 -15.63 4.15
C THR A 364 4.11 -14.36 4.91
N ALA A 365 2.82 -14.04 4.94
CA ALA A 365 2.33 -12.91 5.72
C ALA A 365 2.56 -13.11 7.23
N ARG A 366 2.88 -12.03 7.93
CA ARG A 366 3.19 -12.00 9.36
C ARG A 366 1.92 -11.76 10.20
N PRO A 367 1.40 -12.76 10.93
CA PRO A 367 0.19 -12.59 11.75
C PRO A 367 0.34 -11.50 12.82
N GLU A 368 1.52 -11.36 13.41
CA GLU A 368 1.85 -10.34 14.41
C GLU A 368 1.87 -8.91 13.87
N VAL A 369 1.77 -8.77 12.55
CA VAL A 369 1.59 -7.48 11.87
C VAL A 369 0.17 -7.34 11.35
N LEU A 370 -0.34 -8.38 10.69
CA LEU A 370 -1.64 -8.39 10.01
C LEU A 370 -2.80 -8.05 10.96
N PHE A 371 -2.97 -8.82 12.02
CA PHE A 371 -4.13 -8.65 12.90
C PHE A 371 -4.07 -7.37 13.74
N PRO A 372 -2.92 -6.95 14.32
CA PRO A 372 -2.83 -5.66 15.00
C PRO A 372 -3.10 -4.47 14.08
N ALA A 373 -2.59 -4.49 12.83
CA ALA A 373 -2.87 -3.44 11.86
C ALA A 373 -4.37 -3.38 11.50
N TYR A 374 -4.98 -4.53 11.20
CA TYR A 374 -6.41 -4.61 10.91
C TYR A 374 -7.26 -4.15 12.08
N ARG A 375 -6.93 -4.58 13.31
CA ARG A 375 -7.61 -4.14 14.55
C ARG A 375 -7.43 -2.65 14.81
N ALA A 376 -6.30 -2.07 14.45
CA ALA A 376 -6.06 -0.62 14.53
C ALA A 376 -6.86 0.21 13.49
N GLY A 377 -7.65 -0.42 12.63
CA GLY A 377 -8.54 0.24 11.67
C GLY A 377 -7.91 0.51 10.29
N PHE A 378 -6.77 -0.11 9.98
CA PHE A 378 -6.26 -0.12 8.62
C PHE A 378 -7.14 -1.00 7.72
N THR A 379 -7.21 -0.65 6.44
CA THR A 379 -7.98 -1.41 5.46
C THR A 379 -7.40 -2.82 5.27
N LEU A 380 -8.18 -3.71 4.67
CA LEU A 380 -7.74 -5.05 4.32
C LEU A 380 -6.43 -5.00 3.50
N ALA A 381 -6.39 -4.19 2.44
CA ALA A 381 -5.20 -4.09 1.61
C ALA A 381 -3.99 -3.58 2.40
N GLU A 382 -4.13 -2.50 3.17
CA GLU A 382 -3.05 -1.97 4.00
C GLU A 382 -2.52 -3.03 4.97
N SER A 383 -3.43 -3.72 5.67
CA SER A 383 -3.07 -4.71 6.70
C SER A 383 -2.31 -5.90 6.13
N PHE A 384 -2.75 -6.45 4.99
CA PHE A 384 -2.03 -7.54 4.34
C PHE A 384 -0.67 -7.11 3.80
N TYR A 385 -0.58 -5.94 3.14
CA TYR A 385 0.68 -5.49 2.59
C TYR A 385 1.69 -5.03 3.66
N MET A 386 1.24 -4.51 4.80
CA MET A 386 2.12 -4.32 5.97
C MET A 386 2.68 -5.64 6.50
N ALA A 387 1.97 -6.75 6.31
CA ALA A 387 2.38 -8.08 6.78
C ALA A 387 3.18 -8.90 5.76
N LEU A 388 3.16 -8.52 4.47
CA LEU A 388 3.86 -9.24 3.39
C LEU A 388 5.28 -8.70 3.21
N PRO A 389 6.34 -9.50 3.41
CA PRO A 389 7.73 -9.03 3.33
C PRO A 389 8.24 -8.83 1.90
N HIS A 390 7.61 -9.44 0.90
CA HIS A 390 8.10 -9.43 -0.48
C HIS A 390 7.01 -9.10 -1.50
N LEU A 391 7.41 -8.41 -2.57
CA LEU A 391 6.68 -8.13 -3.81
C LEU A 391 7.36 -8.83 -4.99
N SER A 392 6.74 -8.80 -6.17
CA SER A 392 7.21 -9.54 -7.36
C SER A 392 7.48 -11.00 -7.00
N TRP A 393 6.60 -11.58 -6.19
CA TRP A 393 6.73 -12.91 -5.62
C TRP A 393 5.39 -13.66 -5.72
N GLN A 394 5.12 -14.56 -4.78
CA GLN A 394 4.08 -15.59 -4.90
C GLN A 394 2.71 -15.17 -4.34
N ALA A 395 2.63 -14.04 -3.62
CA ALA A 395 1.44 -13.69 -2.85
C ALA A 395 0.28 -13.18 -3.72
N VAL A 396 -0.93 -13.62 -3.39
CA VAL A 396 -2.19 -12.99 -3.80
C VAL A 396 -3.02 -12.66 -2.57
N VAL A 397 -3.62 -11.48 -2.55
CA VAL A 397 -4.53 -11.02 -1.49
C VAL A 397 -5.94 -11.01 -2.06
N ILE A 398 -6.78 -11.91 -1.56
CA ILE A 398 -8.20 -11.98 -1.95
C ILE A 398 -9.00 -11.14 -0.98
N GLY A 399 -9.88 -10.31 -1.52
CA GLY A 399 -10.82 -9.50 -0.75
C GLY A 399 -10.94 -8.07 -1.25
N ASP A 400 -11.93 -7.39 -0.74
CA ASP A 400 -12.17 -5.99 -1.01
C ASP A 400 -11.17 -5.12 -0.25
N PRO A 401 -10.31 -4.36 -0.94
CA PRO A 401 -9.24 -3.58 -0.32
C PRO A 401 -9.71 -2.53 0.68
N LEU A 402 -10.95 -2.05 0.53
CA LEU A 402 -11.53 -0.97 1.36
C LEU A 402 -12.18 -1.49 2.65
N THR A 403 -12.23 -2.80 2.86
CA THR A 403 -12.81 -3.38 4.08
C THR A 403 -12.01 -2.98 5.31
N ALA A 404 -12.66 -2.32 6.27
CA ALA A 404 -12.06 -1.85 7.52
C ALA A 404 -13.09 -1.95 8.66
N PRO A 405 -13.32 -3.13 9.26
CA PRO A 405 -14.38 -3.33 10.26
C PRO A 405 -14.21 -2.46 11.50
N PHE A 406 -12.99 -2.18 11.90
CA PHE A 406 -12.70 -1.41 13.12
C PHE A 406 -12.70 0.12 12.89
N GLY A 407 -13.01 0.54 11.66
CA GLY A 407 -13.11 1.94 11.26
C GLY A 407 -11.77 2.57 10.89
N PRO A 408 -11.80 3.78 10.32
CA PRO A 408 -10.57 4.46 9.96
C PRO A 408 -9.74 4.76 11.21
N VAL A 409 -8.42 4.66 11.08
CA VAL A 409 -7.50 5.12 12.11
C VAL A 409 -7.72 6.63 12.31
N ALA A 410 -8.06 7.03 13.53
CA ALA A 410 -8.02 8.44 13.90
C ALA A 410 -6.57 8.95 13.77
N ASP A 411 -6.39 10.17 13.33
CA ASP A 411 -5.08 10.82 13.20
C ASP A 411 -4.08 10.17 12.22
N ARG A 412 -4.55 9.70 11.07
CA ARG A 412 -3.63 9.40 9.96
C ARG A 412 -2.93 10.70 9.54
N PRO A 413 -1.59 10.74 9.46
CA PRO A 413 -0.93 11.92 8.91
C PRO A 413 -1.42 12.12 7.47
N ALA A 414 -1.77 13.38 7.13
CA ALA A 414 -2.15 13.69 5.76
C ALA A 414 -1.05 13.26 4.81
N PRO A 415 -1.40 12.75 3.63
CA PRO A 415 -0.40 12.53 2.60
C PRO A 415 0.30 13.86 2.31
N VAL A 416 1.61 13.89 2.51
CA VAL A 416 2.42 15.01 2.00
C VAL A 416 2.32 14.93 0.48
N SER A 417 1.60 15.86 -0.12
CA SER A 417 1.15 15.78 -1.51
C SER A 417 2.25 15.72 -2.56
N ARG A 418 3.53 15.88 -2.16
CA ARG A 418 4.67 15.95 -3.09
C ARG A 418 5.94 15.48 -2.43
N ILE A 419 6.46 14.33 -2.87
CA ILE A 419 7.83 13.93 -2.54
C ILE A 419 8.76 14.38 -3.67
N PRO A 420 9.69 15.29 -3.44
CA PRO A 420 10.64 15.77 -4.46
C PRO A 420 11.40 14.64 -5.14
N PHE A 421 11.69 13.59 -4.41
CA PHE A 421 12.36 12.41 -4.94
C PHE A 421 11.58 11.73 -6.07
N PHE A 422 10.27 11.57 -5.92
CA PHE A 422 9.44 10.97 -6.98
C PHE A 422 9.28 11.89 -8.18
N LEU A 423 9.15 13.19 -7.96
CA LEU A 423 9.09 14.16 -9.05
C LEU A 423 10.39 14.16 -9.87
N ALA A 424 11.55 14.16 -9.22
CA ALA A 424 12.85 14.13 -9.88
C ALA A 424 13.07 12.81 -10.65
N ARG A 425 12.60 11.70 -10.10
CA ARG A 425 12.66 10.38 -10.72
C ARG A 425 11.75 10.32 -11.96
N ARG A 426 10.53 10.82 -11.84
CA ARG A 426 9.54 10.90 -12.92
C ARG A 426 10.03 11.74 -14.09
N VAL A 427 10.70 12.86 -13.84
CA VAL A 427 11.34 13.67 -14.90
C VAL A 427 12.35 12.83 -15.69
N ARG A 428 13.29 12.17 -15.02
CA ARG A 428 14.32 11.35 -15.70
C ARG A 428 13.73 10.28 -16.60
N VAL A 429 12.63 9.67 -16.17
CA VAL A 429 11.92 8.66 -16.96
C VAL A 429 11.29 9.26 -18.19
N LEU A 430 10.53 10.34 -18.01
CA LEU A 430 9.84 11.00 -19.12
C LEU A 430 10.82 11.60 -20.13
N GLU A 431 12.00 12.08 -19.68
CA GLU A 431 13.07 12.55 -20.56
C GLU A 431 13.73 11.44 -21.39
N SER A 432 13.69 10.19 -20.89
CA SER A 432 14.29 9.03 -21.59
C SER A 432 13.32 8.30 -22.54
N MET A 433 12.03 8.64 -22.53
CA MET A 433 11.02 8.02 -23.36
C MET A 433 10.84 8.72 -24.71
N GLU A 434 10.32 7.97 -25.69
CA GLU A 434 9.98 8.53 -27.00
C GLU A 434 8.91 9.65 -26.86
N SER A 435 9.16 10.80 -27.51
CA SER A 435 8.36 12.03 -27.35
C SER A 435 7.00 11.92 -28.03
N THR A 436 5.99 11.43 -27.34
CA THR A 436 4.60 11.61 -27.76
C THR A 436 4.03 12.93 -27.21
N PRO A 437 2.98 13.50 -27.82
CA PRO A 437 2.34 14.72 -27.31
C PRO A 437 1.88 14.61 -25.85
N GLU A 438 1.44 13.44 -25.41
CA GLU A 438 1.03 13.20 -24.02
C GLU A 438 2.25 13.08 -23.08
N MET A 439 3.34 12.43 -23.52
CA MET A 439 4.57 12.37 -22.73
C MET A 439 5.17 13.76 -22.53
N VAL A 440 5.18 14.62 -23.57
CA VAL A 440 5.62 16.01 -23.47
C VAL A 440 4.75 16.80 -22.49
N ARG A 441 3.44 16.53 -22.47
CA ARG A 441 2.53 17.14 -21.50
C ARG A 441 2.81 16.69 -20.08
N MET A 442 3.00 15.39 -19.86
CA MET A 442 3.33 14.84 -18.55
C MET A 442 4.66 15.38 -18.02
N LEU A 443 5.65 15.53 -18.90
CA LEU A 443 6.94 16.11 -18.52
C LEU A 443 6.78 17.58 -18.11
N ALA A 444 6.02 18.37 -18.87
CA ALA A 444 5.74 19.76 -18.52
C ALA A 444 5.01 19.90 -17.17
N VAL A 445 3.99 19.06 -16.92
CA VAL A 445 3.27 19.01 -15.65
C VAL A 445 4.21 18.63 -14.50
N THR A 446 5.09 17.65 -14.71
CA THR A 446 6.04 17.22 -13.68
C THR A 446 7.07 18.30 -13.35
N TYR A 447 7.59 19.02 -14.35
CA TYR A 447 8.44 20.18 -14.11
C TYR A 447 7.71 21.28 -13.34
N ALA A 448 6.43 21.53 -13.66
CA ALA A 448 5.62 22.53 -12.95
C ALA A 448 5.42 22.15 -11.47
N GLU A 449 5.14 20.89 -11.18
CA GLU A 449 5.02 20.37 -9.81
C GLU A 449 6.35 20.49 -9.04
N GLN A 450 7.47 20.15 -9.67
CA GLN A 450 8.80 20.35 -9.06
C GLN A 450 9.09 21.84 -8.80
N ALA A 451 8.71 22.71 -9.72
CA ALA A 451 8.94 24.15 -9.57
C ALA A 451 8.20 24.70 -8.34
N ILE A 452 6.95 24.25 -8.11
CA ILE A 452 6.20 24.66 -6.92
C ILE A 452 6.86 24.13 -5.65
N ASP A 453 7.24 22.84 -5.60
CA ASP A 453 7.93 22.25 -4.44
C ASP A 453 9.24 22.99 -4.12
N LYS A 454 10.05 23.29 -5.13
CA LYS A 454 11.28 24.05 -4.97
C LYS A 454 11.04 25.47 -4.47
N ALA A 455 10.00 26.15 -4.96
CA ALA A 455 9.62 27.49 -4.50
C ALA A 455 9.19 27.48 -3.01
N GLU A 456 8.39 26.51 -2.60
CA GLU A 456 7.98 26.32 -1.21
C GLU A 456 9.18 26.08 -0.27
N ARG A 457 10.21 25.40 -0.76
CA ARG A 457 11.48 25.14 -0.04
C ARG A 457 12.51 26.26 -0.16
N LYS A 458 12.17 27.36 -0.83
CA LYS A 458 13.05 28.52 -1.04
C LYS A 458 14.25 28.28 -1.98
N TYR A 459 14.23 27.23 -2.80
CA TYR A 459 15.19 27.00 -3.86
C TYR A 459 14.74 27.75 -5.14
N LEU A 460 14.72 29.10 -5.07
CA LEU A 460 13.98 29.95 -6.00
C LEU A 460 14.55 29.97 -7.43
N ASP A 461 15.87 29.84 -7.59
CA ASP A 461 16.50 29.80 -8.92
C ASP A 461 16.26 28.46 -9.62
N GLU A 462 16.35 27.35 -8.89
CA GLU A 462 16.00 26.04 -9.41
C GLU A 462 14.51 25.97 -9.76
N ALA A 463 13.65 26.54 -8.92
CA ALA A 463 12.21 26.64 -9.18
C ALA A 463 11.91 27.39 -10.48
N LEU A 464 12.55 28.53 -10.69
CA LEU A 464 12.38 29.32 -11.91
C LEU A 464 12.87 28.59 -13.16
N ALA A 465 14.02 27.91 -13.08
CA ALA A 465 14.53 27.10 -14.19
C ALA A 465 13.53 26.00 -14.59
N LEU A 466 12.96 25.28 -13.61
CA LEU A 466 11.98 24.23 -13.85
C LEU A 466 10.66 24.81 -14.42
N ALA A 467 10.16 25.92 -13.88
CA ALA A 467 8.95 26.57 -14.39
C ALA A 467 9.13 27.04 -15.85
N LYS A 468 10.29 27.56 -16.20
CA LYS A 468 10.63 27.95 -17.59
C LYS A 468 10.69 26.73 -18.51
N ARG A 469 11.31 25.61 -18.08
CA ARG A 469 11.29 24.35 -18.87
C ARG A 469 9.86 23.86 -19.10
N ALA A 470 9.02 23.86 -18.07
CA ALA A 470 7.62 23.50 -18.20
C ALA A 470 6.88 24.38 -19.21
N THR A 471 7.09 25.71 -19.15
CA THR A 471 6.46 26.68 -20.05
C THR A 471 6.91 26.51 -21.48
N THR A 472 8.18 26.18 -21.72
CA THR A 472 8.70 25.87 -23.07
C THR A 472 7.99 24.67 -23.69
N LEU A 473 7.73 23.63 -22.89
CA LEU A 473 7.07 22.41 -23.36
C LEU A 473 5.57 22.61 -23.60
N ARG A 474 4.89 23.32 -22.70
CA ARG A 474 3.41 23.49 -22.72
C ARG A 474 3.00 24.88 -22.19
N PRO A 475 3.10 25.94 -23.02
CA PRO A 475 2.86 27.33 -22.60
C PRO A 475 1.39 27.66 -22.27
N HIS A 476 0.46 26.76 -22.59
CA HIS A 476 -0.98 26.92 -22.37
C HIS A 476 -1.55 25.87 -21.37
N GLU A 477 -0.71 25.08 -20.69
CA GLU A 477 -1.17 24.15 -19.66
C GLU A 477 -1.46 24.92 -18.36
N PRO A 478 -2.70 24.83 -17.80
CA PRO A 478 -3.08 25.62 -16.62
C PRO A 478 -2.15 25.47 -15.42
N LEU A 479 -1.73 24.24 -15.08
CA LEU A 479 -0.79 24.00 -13.97
C LEU A 479 0.58 24.63 -14.24
N VAL A 480 1.05 24.63 -15.48
CA VAL A 480 2.33 25.22 -15.85
C VAL A 480 2.33 26.73 -15.63
N LEU A 481 1.27 27.42 -16.05
CA LEU A 481 1.11 28.84 -15.78
C LEU A 481 0.94 29.15 -14.29
N TYR A 482 0.18 28.33 -13.58
CA TYR A 482 0.04 28.47 -12.13
C TYR A 482 1.39 28.33 -11.40
N ALA A 483 2.19 27.33 -11.78
CA ALA A 483 3.52 27.12 -11.22
C ALA A 483 4.45 28.33 -11.49
N LEU A 484 4.46 28.82 -12.73
CA LEU A 484 5.29 29.98 -13.08
C LEU A 484 4.90 31.23 -12.27
N GLY A 485 3.60 31.52 -12.15
CA GLY A 485 3.09 32.61 -11.34
C GLY A 485 3.45 32.47 -9.86
N THR A 486 3.32 31.26 -9.32
CA THR A 486 3.71 30.95 -7.91
C THR A 486 5.21 31.15 -7.68
N VAL A 487 6.04 30.76 -8.64
CA VAL A 487 7.51 30.96 -8.54
C VAL A 487 7.86 32.45 -8.60
N HIS A 488 7.27 33.24 -9.50
CA HIS A 488 7.47 34.68 -9.54
C HIS A 488 7.04 35.36 -8.25
N GLU A 489 5.89 34.97 -7.71
CA GLU A 489 5.41 35.47 -6.41
C GLU A 489 6.41 35.15 -5.27
N ALA A 490 6.89 33.91 -5.20
CA ALA A 490 7.88 33.49 -4.18
C ALA A 490 9.22 34.23 -4.30
N ARG A 491 9.57 34.71 -5.50
CA ARG A 491 10.76 35.52 -5.78
C ARG A 491 10.56 37.02 -5.50
N GLY A 492 9.34 37.44 -5.17
CA GLY A 492 8.99 38.86 -5.04
C GLY A 492 8.81 39.60 -6.38
N GLU A 493 8.73 38.87 -7.47
CA GLU A 493 8.55 39.40 -8.84
C GLU A 493 7.03 39.60 -9.09
N HIS A 494 6.42 40.51 -8.33
CA HIS A 494 4.95 40.66 -8.26
C HIS A 494 4.30 40.98 -9.58
N ALA A 495 4.92 41.82 -10.40
CA ALA A 495 4.38 42.19 -11.72
C ALA A 495 4.30 40.96 -12.66
N GLN A 496 5.34 40.13 -12.70
CA GLN A 496 5.39 38.91 -13.49
C GLN A 496 4.41 37.85 -12.97
N ALA A 497 4.27 37.74 -11.65
CA ALA A 497 3.30 36.85 -11.02
C ALA A 497 1.86 37.26 -11.42
N GLU A 498 1.53 38.54 -11.32
CA GLU A 498 0.23 39.08 -11.64
C GLU A 498 -0.12 38.87 -13.12
N GLU A 499 0.80 39.19 -14.04
CA GLU A 499 0.63 38.99 -15.48
C GLU A 499 0.37 37.48 -15.78
N THR A 500 1.16 36.60 -15.19
CA THR A 500 1.05 35.16 -15.41
C THR A 500 -0.27 34.62 -14.86
N PHE A 501 -0.71 35.03 -13.69
CA PHE A 501 -1.99 34.60 -13.10
C PHE A 501 -3.19 35.17 -13.92
N ARG A 502 -3.12 36.40 -14.38
CA ARG A 502 -4.17 36.96 -15.26
C ARG A 502 -4.24 36.23 -16.60
N ARG A 503 -3.08 35.83 -17.16
CA ARG A 503 -3.01 35.00 -18.37
C ARG A 503 -3.67 33.64 -18.15
N LEU A 504 -3.40 32.99 -17.02
CA LEU A 504 -4.02 31.69 -16.64
C LEU A 504 -5.56 31.84 -16.55
N ILE A 505 -6.04 32.87 -15.84
CA ILE A 505 -7.48 33.10 -15.64
C ILE A 505 -8.19 33.35 -17.00
N ARG A 506 -7.55 34.07 -17.93
CA ARG A 506 -8.10 34.27 -19.28
C ARG A 506 -8.12 32.97 -20.10
N LEU A 507 -7.11 32.13 -19.93
CA LEU A 507 -6.94 30.90 -20.70
C LEU A 507 -7.99 29.83 -20.34
N ASP A 508 -8.18 29.59 -19.04
CA ASP A 508 -9.11 28.59 -18.53
C ASP A 508 -9.71 29.04 -17.17
N PRO A 509 -10.74 29.93 -17.22
CA PRO A 509 -11.34 30.51 -16.02
C PRO A 509 -12.01 29.48 -15.10
N LYS A 510 -12.34 28.29 -15.63
CA LYS A 510 -12.97 27.20 -14.85
C LYS A 510 -11.97 26.27 -14.19
N SER A 511 -10.71 26.33 -14.55
CA SER A 511 -9.71 25.44 -13.94
C SER A 511 -9.53 25.72 -12.44
N PRO A 512 -9.27 24.69 -11.64
CA PRO A 512 -8.95 24.86 -10.22
C PRO A 512 -7.76 25.80 -9.99
N TYR A 513 -6.81 25.80 -10.90
CA TYR A 513 -5.61 26.64 -10.84
C TYR A 513 -5.93 28.13 -11.10
N ALA A 514 -6.84 28.43 -12.03
CA ALA A 514 -7.30 29.79 -12.27
C ALA A 514 -8.07 30.35 -11.06
N GLN A 515 -8.88 29.53 -10.41
CA GLN A 515 -9.58 29.92 -9.19
C GLN A 515 -8.59 30.22 -8.04
N GLN A 516 -7.54 29.42 -7.90
CA GLN A 516 -6.48 29.66 -6.93
C GLN A 516 -5.68 30.94 -7.26
N ALA A 517 -5.33 31.14 -8.54
CA ALA A 517 -4.66 32.35 -9.01
C ALA A 517 -5.50 33.61 -8.72
N ALA A 518 -6.80 33.56 -8.96
CA ALA A 518 -7.72 34.69 -8.66
C ALA A 518 -7.75 35.01 -7.14
N ARG A 519 -7.72 34.01 -6.28
CA ARG A 519 -7.63 34.23 -4.82
C ARG A 519 -6.32 34.93 -4.44
N ARG A 520 -5.17 34.47 -4.99
CA ARG A 520 -3.85 35.09 -4.73
C ARG A 520 -3.81 36.55 -5.15
N LEU A 521 -4.33 36.88 -6.34
CA LEU A 521 -4.40 38.26 -6.81
C LEU A 521 -5.24 39.17 -5.89
N LYS A 522 -6.36 38.66 -5.37
CA LYS A 522 -7.18 39.42 -4.40
C LYS A 522 -6.43 39.70 -3.08
N HIS A 523 -5.64 38.76 -2.59
CA HIS A 523 -4.86 38.93 -1.37
C HIS A 523 -3.66 39.87 -1.55
N ALA A 524 -3.10 39.95 -2.74
CA ALA A 524 -2.00 40.87 -3.04
C ALA A 524 -2.45 42.33 -3.22
N SER A 525 -3.75 42.55 -3.46
CA SER A 525 -4.34 43.90 -3.65
C SER A 525 -4.85 44.53 -2.34
N ASN A 526 -4.86 43.78 -1.25
CA ASN A 526 -5.20 44.22 0.12
C ASN A 526 -3.93 44.33 0.97
#